data_164fefe96938ce4b90687f993c54f570
#
_entry.id   164fefe96938ce4b90687f993c54f570
#
_cell.length_a   1.000
_cell.length_b   1.000
_cell.length_c   1.000
_cell.angle_alpha   90.00
_cell.angle_beta   90.00
_cell.angle_gamma   90.00
#
_symmetry.space_group_name_H-M   'P 1'
#
loop_
_entity.id
_entity.type
_entity.pdbx_description
1 polymer ?
#
loop_
_entity_poly.entity_id
_entity_poly.type
_entity_poly.pdbx_seq_one_letter_code
_entity_poly.pdbx_strand_id
1 'polypeptide(L)'
;MCIRDSRNTAVDKVYGEKIATTEVDLNGSRSGGAATDPVTKAEMTFPEGEGVRTTETNLGDFAADAILWQARQTLGEENVDAALTNGGGIREALAKGDISKKSLLAVFPFGNTVATIDVTGAQLLEALEAATCTTPEAIGAFPQVSGIEFTLNTGVPYVNGTQYANSTYYAPANPGSRVTISTVNGEAFDPAATYTIATNDFTAKGGDTYGVFKIAGGWKDVGVSLEDALINYTTEELDGTITAEQYGEPTRP
;
A
#
# COMPACT_ATOMS: atom_id res chain seq x y z
N MET A 1 37.47 -7.88 18.97
CA MET A 1 35.99 -7.93 19.05
C MET A 1 35.45 -6.56 18.67
N CYS A 2 34.81 -6.43 17.56
CA CYS A 2 34.51 -5.16 16.93
C CYS A 2 33.23 -4.55 17.53
N ILE A 3 33.24 -3.25 17.86
CA ILE A 3 32.10 -2.48 18.39
C ILE A 3 30.86 -2.62 17.46
N ARG A 4 31.06 -2.98 16.21
CA ARG A 4 30.01 -3.24 15.21
C ARG A 4 29.16 -4.47 15.56
N ASP A 5 29.76 -5.55 16.09
CA ASP A 5 29.05 -6.79 16.44
C ASP A 5 28.14 -6.63 17.66
N SER A 6 28.57 -5.83 18.66
CA SER A 6 27.77 -5.62 19.87
C SER A 6 26.54 -4.71 19.63
N ARG A 7 26.62 -3.76 18.69
CA ARG A 7 25.48 -2.92 18.28
C ARG A 7 24.47 -3.71 17.46
N ASN A 8 24.93 -4.54 16.51
CA ASN A 8 24.05 -5.41 15.73
C ASN A 8 23.30 -6.40 16.64
N THR A 9 23.98 -6.99 17.64
CA THR A 9 23.36 -7.94 18.59
C THR A 9 22.29 -7.27 19.47
N ALA A 10 22.47 -6.00 19.88
CA ALA A 10 21.50 -5.26 20.68
C ALA A 10 20.26 -4.85 19.83
N VAL A 11 20.49 -4.39 18.61
CA VAL A 11 19.43 -4.06 17.65
C VAL A 11 18.64 -5.32 17.27
N ASP A 12 19.34 -6.41 16.91
CA ASP A 12 18.69 -7.68 16.59
C ASP A 12 17.87 -8.24 17.76
N LYS A 13 18.30 -8.02 19.01
CA LYS A 13 17.55 -8.44 20.18
C LYS A 13 16.27 -7.64 20.37
N VAL A 14 16.28 -6.32 20.16
CA VAL A 14 15.11 -5.45 20.35
C VAL A 14 14.12 -5.58 19.19
N TYR A 15 14.61 -5.61 17.95
CA TYR A 15 13.76 -5.66 16.76
C TYR A 15 13.41 -7.08 16.31
N GLY A 16 14.16 -8.08 16.75
CA GLY A 16 13.92 -9.50 16.45
C GLY A 16 12.95 -10.19 17.41
N GLU A 17 12.51 -9.52 18.49
CA GLU A 17 11.51 -10.08 19.38
C GLU A 17 10.17 -10.24 18.63
N LYS A 18 9.53 -11.39 18.86
CA LYS A 18 8.18 -11.66 18.36
C LYS A 18 7.19 -10.66 18.97
N ILE A 19 6.40 -10.02 18.11
CA ILE A 19 5.31 -9.11 18.50
C ILE A 19 3.94 -9.63 18.07
N ALA A 20 3.89 -10.53 17.08
CA ALA A 20 2.67 -11.04 16.51
C ALA A 20 2.87 -12.39 15.82
N THR A 21 1.79 -12.93 15.27
CA THR A 21 1.78 -14.08 14.36
C THR A 21 0.94 -13.80 13.13
N THR A 22 1.29 -14.43 12.01
CA THR A 22 0.40 -14.53 10.85
C THR A 22 0.02 -15.99 10.59
N GLU A 23 -1.26 -16.21 10.30
CA GLU A 23 -1.79 -17.53 9.98
C GLU A 23 -1.60 -17.91 8.51
N VAL A 24 -1.16 -16.96 7.67
CA VAL A 24 -0.99 -17.12 6.22
C VAL A 24 0.32 -16.49 5.75
N ASP A 25 0.80 -16.94 4.58
CA ASP A 25 1.85 -16.22 3.88
C ASP A 25 1.29 -14.92 3.30
N LEU A 26 2.00 -13.81 3.51
CA LEU A 26 1.61 -12.48 3.05
C LEU A 26 2.43 -12.12 1.79
N ASN A 27 1.73 -11.99 0.67
CA ASN A 27 2.35 -11.76 -0.64
C ASN A 27 2.82 -10.32 -0.84
N GLY A 28 4.11 -10.09 -0.61
CA GLY A 28 4.81 -8.84 -0.94
C GLY A 28 5.70 -8.95 -2.19
N SER A 29 5.59 -10.06 -2.94
CA SER A 29 6.35 -10.24 -4.16
C SER A 29 5.98 -9.20 -5.21
N ARG A 30 6.94 -8.86 -6.08
CA ARG A 30 6.73 -7.84 -7.12
C ARG A 30 5.63 -8.22 -8.11
N SER A 31 5.63 -9.48 -8.57
CA SER A 31 4.73 -10.00 -9.61
C SER A 31 4.51 -11.51 -9.48
N GLY A 32 4.46 -12.03 -8.25
CA GLY A 32 4.40 -13.46 -7.98
C GLY A 32 5.77 -14.14 -8.01
N GLY A 33 5.76 -15.48 -8.03
CA GLY A 33 6.94 -16.32 -8.05
C GLY A 33 7.50 -16.61 -6.66
N ALA A 34 8.77 -17.04 -6.62
CA ALA A 34 9.46 -17.38 -5.38
C ALA A 34 9.81 -16.13 -4.56
N ALA A 35 9.59 -16.20 -3.26
CA ALA A 35 9.97 -15.19 -2.30
C ALA A 35 10.60 -15.83 -1.05
N THR A 36 11.36 -15.06 -0.30
CA THR A 36 11.99 -15.52 0.94
C THR A 36 11.74 -14.51 2.04
N ASP A 37 11.21 -14.94 3.16
CA ASP A 37 11.02 -14.08 4.32
C ASP A 37 12.36 -13.45 4.76
N PRO A 38 12.42 -12.13 4.95
CA PRO A 38 13.68 -11.44 5.22
C PRO A 38 14.30 -11.78 6.58
N VAL A 39 13.48 -12.26 7.53
CA VAL A 39 13.90 -12.55 8.92
C VAL A 39 14.01 -14.03 9.16
N THR A 40 12.95 -14.80 8.93
CA THR A 40 12.88 -16.24 9.21
C THR A 40 13.61 -17.09 8.17
N LYS A 41 13.83 -16.54 6.95
CA LYS A 41 14.41 -17.23 5.79
C LYS A 41 13.52 -18.35 5.25
N ALA A 42 12.26 -18.40 5.63
CA ALA A 42 11.28 -19.30 5.05
C ALA A 42 11.06 -18.99 3.57
N GLU A 43 10.99 -20.03 2.75
CA GLU A 43 10.70 -19.92 1.33
C GLU A 43 9.18 -19.96 1.09
N MET A 44 8.70 -19.08 0.23
CA MET A 44 7.31 -18.98 -0.18
C MET A 44 7.22 -19.00 -1.70
N THR A 45 6.06 -19.35 -2.24
CA THR A 45 5.79 -19.26 -3.67
C THR A 45 4.38 -18.74 -3.88
N PHE A 46 4.27 -17.68 -4.67
CA PHE A 46 3.00 -17.06 -5.04
C PHE A 46 2.71 -17.27 -6.53
N PRO A 47 1.44 -17.24 -6.96
CA PRO A 47 1.09 -17.40 -8.37
C PRO A 47 1.82 -16.37 -9.24
N GLU A 48 2.31 -16.80 -10.39
CA GLU A 48 2.97 -15.93 -11.37
C GLU A 48 1.98 -14.88 -11.91
N GLY A 49 2.42 -13.64 -11.98
CA GLY A 49 1.59 -12.51 -12.38
C GLY A 49 0.83 -11.86 -11.22
N GLU A 50 0.81 -12.47 -10.03
CA GLU A 50 0.09 -11.97 -8.85
C GLU A 50 1.07 -11.42 -7.82
N GLY A 51 1.23 -10.11 -7.79
CA GLY A 51 2.10 -9.43 -6.85
C GLY A 51 1.71 -7.97 -6.65
N VAL A 52 2.30 -7.33 -5.65
CA VAL A 52 1.96 -5.96 -5.23
C VAL A 52 2.08 -4.89 -6.33
N ARG A 53 2.67 -5.22 -7.48
CA ARG A 53 2.83 -4.31 -8.63
C ARG A 53 1.99 -4.69 -9.84
N THR A 54 1.17 -5.73 -9.73
CA THR A 54 0.37 -6.27 -10.84
C THR A 54 -1.08 -6.47 -10.48
N THR A 55 -1.36 -6.78 -9.21
CA THR A 55 -2.70 -7.08 -8.71
C THR A 55 -2.81 -6.71 -7.22
N GLU A 56 -4.02 -6.74 -6.69
CA GLU A 56 -4.27 -6.74 -5.25
C GLU A 56 -3.61 -7.96 -4.59
N THR A 57 -3.07 -7.80 -3.39
CA THR A 57 -2.49 -8.88 -2.60
C THR A 57 -2.87 -8.74 -1.14
N ASN A 58 -2.91 -9.85 -0.42
CA ASN A 58 -3.23 -9.83 1.02
C ASN A 58 -2.23 -9.00 1.87
N LEU A 59 -0.95 -8.92 1.48
CA LEU A 59 -0.02 -7.99 2.14
C LEU A 59 -0.32 -6.53 1.75
N GLY A 60 -0.75 -6.30 0.52
CA GLY A 60 -1.18 -4.98 0.06
C GLY A 60 -2.40 -4.49 0.84
N ASP A 61 -3.39 -5.37 1.05
CA ASP A 61 -4.58 -5.10 1.86
C ASP A 61 -4.21 -4.79 3.31
N PHE A 62 -3.41 -5.65 3.93
CA PHE A 62 -2.93 -5.45 5.29
C PHE A 62 -2.19 -4.10 5.45
N ALA A 63 -1.35 -3.75 4.47
CA ALA A 63 -0.62 -2.49 4.48
C ALA A 63 -1.53 -1.26 4.31
N ALA A 64 -2.50 -1.33 3.40
CA ALA A 64 -3.47 -0.26 3.17
C ALA A 64 -4.42 -0.09 4.37
N ASP A 65 -4.84 -1.20 5.00
CA ASP A 65 -5.65 -1.18 6.23
C ASP A 65 -4.90 -0.52 7.38
N ALA A 66 -3.64 -0.87 7.56
CA ALA A 66 -2.81 -0.27 8.61
C ALA A 66 -2.66 1.25 8.41
N ILE A 67 -2.49 1.72 7.16
CA ILE A 67 -2.40 3.14 6.83
C ILE A 67 -3.74 3.83 7.11
N LEU A 68 -4.86 3.24 6.70
CA LEU A 68 -6.18 3.80 6.94
C LEU A 68 -6.48 3.88 8.44
N TRP A 69 -6.28 2.78 9.15
CA TRP A 69 -6.50 2.70 10.59
C TRP A 69 -5.65 3.74 11.34
N GLN A 70 -4.35 3.81 11.03
CA GLN A 70 -3.44 4.77 11.69
C GLN A 70 -3.87 6.23 11.45
N ALA A 71 -4.27 6.56 10.22
CA ALA A 71 -4.75 7.90 9.89
C ALA A 71 -6.05 8.22 10.66
N ARG A 72 -6.98 7.27 10.73
CA ARG A 72 -8.24 7.41 11.48
C ARG A 72 -8.02 7.52 12.99
N GLN A 73 -7.09 6.75 13.57
CA GLN A 73 -6.72 6.88 14.98
C GLN A 73 -6.17 8.27 15.31
N THR A 74 -5.44 8.87 14.40
CA THR A 74 -4.80 10.18 14.63
C THR A 74 -5.73 11.35 14.36
N LEU A 75 -6.57 11.27 13.33
CA LEU A 75 -7.37 12.39 12.81
C LEU A 75 -8.85 12.30 13.12
N GLY A 76 -9.35 11.12 13.51
CA GLY A 76 -10.78 10.79 13.64
C GLY A 76 -11.27 9.97 12.45
N GLU A 77 -12.11 8.97 12.73
CA GLU A 77 -12.61 8.02 11.72
C GLU A 77 -13.39 8.73 10.60
N GLU A 78 -14.19 9.73 10.95
CA GLU A 78 -15.02 10.50 10.04
C GLU A 78 -14.22 11.45 9.12
N ASN A 79 -12.92 11.63 9.38
CA ASN A 79 -12.08 12.58 8.65
C ASN A 79 -11.19 11.92 7.59
N VAL A 80 -11.28 10.58 7.43
CA VAL A 80 -10.47 9.84 6.44
C VAL A 80 -11.35 8.79 5.76
N ASP A 81 -11.59 8.97 4.47
CA ASP A 81 -12.50 8.11 3.72
C ASP A 81 -11.89 6.75 3.36
N ALA A 82 -10.66 6.76 2.86
CA ALA A 82 -10.01 5.56 2.35
C ALA A 82 -8.49 5.69 2.40
N ALA A 83 -7.80 4.60 2.08
CA ALA A 83 -6.34 4.62 1.91
C ALA A 83 -5.90 3.97 0.61
N LEU A 84 -4.73 4.39 0.13
CA LEU A 84 -3.99 3.71 -0.91
C LEU A 84 -2.49 3.79 -0.64
N THR A 85 -1.76 2.75 -1.04
CA THR A 85 -0.29 2.78 -1.06
C THR A 85 0.21 2.20 -2.37
N ASN A 86 1.35 2.69 -2.86
CA ASN A 86 1.95 2.17 -4.09
C ASN A 86 2.66 0.84 -3.82
N GLY A 87 2.42 -0.17 -4.64
CA GLY A 87 3.03 -1.49 -4.53
C GLY A 87 4.57 -1.47 -4.60
N GLY A 88 5.14 -0.41 -5.19
CA GLY A 88 6.59 -0.17 -5.18
C GLY A 88 7.16 0.12 -3.80
N GLY A 89 6.34 0.60 -2.87
CA GLY A 89 6.71 0.82 -1.47
C GLY A 89 6.85 -0.47 -0.67
N ILE A 90 6.08 -1.50 -1.01
CA ILE A 90 6.12 -2.83 -0.39
C ILE A 90 7.29 -3.62 -0.96
N ARG A 91 8.22 -4.08 -0.11
CA ARG A 91 9.52 -4.61 -0.56
C ARG A 91 9.75 -6.07 -0.24
N GLU A 92 9.09 -6.63 0.75
CA GLU A 92 9.30 -7.98 1.23
C GLU A 92 7.97 -8.69 1.45
N ALA A 93 7.95 -10.01 1.24
CA ALA A 93 6.88 -10.90 1.63
C ALA A 93 7.14 -11.46 3.02
N LEU A 94 6.10 -11.83 3.76
CA LEU A 94 6.22 -12.38 5.11
C LEU A 94 5.63 -13.79 5.14
N ALA A 95 6.41 -14.75 5.66
CA ALA A 95 5.97 -16.13 5.79
C ALA A 95 5.02 -16.30 6.98
N LYS A 96 4.08 -17.23 6.86
CA LYS A 96 3.26 -17.71 7.98
C LYS A 96 4.12 -18.06 9.19
N GLY A 97 3.69 -17.59 10.36
CA GLY A 97 4.37 -17.84 11.62
C GLY A 97 4.64 -16.57 12.41
N ASP A 98 5.79 -16.51 13.07
CA ASP A 98 6.14 -15.42 13.96
C ASP A 98 6.51 -14.14 13.21
N ILE A 99 5.92 -13.03 13.63
CA ILE A 99 6.20 -11.68 13.14
C ILE A 99 6.95 -10.91 14.21
N SER A 100 8.05 -10.30 13.80
CA SER A 100 8.85 -9.37 14.62
C SER A 100 8.74 -7.94 14.10
N LYS A 101 9.17 -6.96 14.90
CA LYS A 101 9.32 -5.58 14.40
C LYS A 101 10.21 -5.52 13.16
N LYS A 102 11.28 -6.33 13.13
CA LYS A 102 12.19 -6.42 11.99
C LYS A 102 11.51 -6.90 10.72
N SER A 103 10.54 -7.82 10.83
CA SER A 103 9.72 -8.28 9.70
C SER A 103 8.91 -7.13 9.10
N LEU A 104 8.20 -6.37 9.93
CA LEU A 104 7.36 -5.24 9.48
C LEU A 104 8.19 -4.07 8.94
N LEU A 105 9.34 -3.75 9.55
CA LEU A 105 10.29 -2.77 9.02
C LEU A 105 10.82 -3.13 7.64
N ALA A 106 10.95 -4.42 7.33
CA ALA A 106 11.41 -4.85 6.02
C ALA A 106 10.36 -4.64 4.92
N VAL A 107 9.08 -4.62 5.27
CA VAL A 107 7.98 -4.33 4.33
C VAL A 107 8.08 -2.91 3.79
N PHE A 108 8.33 -1.91 4.63
CA PHE A 108 8.45 -0.50 4.26
C PHE A 108 9.82 0.09 4.66
N PRO A 109 10.90 -0.19 3.91
CA PRO A 109 12.25 0.18 4.35
C PRO A 109 12.67 1.62 4.02
N PHE A 110 11.79 2.46 3.47
CA PHE A 110 12.15 3.79 2.95
C PHE A 110 12.00 4.93 3.97
N GLY A 111 11.41 4.65 5.14
CA GLY A 111 11.17 5.67 6.16
C GLY A 111 10.12 6.71 5.75
N ASN A 112 9.18 6.34 4.88
CA ASN A 112 8.05 7.19 4.52
C ASN A 112 7.08 7.30 5.69
N THR A 113 6.37 8.44 5.77
CA THR A 113 5.34 8.67 6.77
C THR A 113 3.93 8.49 6.19
N VAL A 114 2.97 8.18 7.05
CA VAL A 114 1.54 8.28 6.72
C VAL A 114 1.20 9.74 6.46
N ALA A 115 0.52 9.98 5.36
CA ALA A 115 0.06 11.31 4.95
C ALA A 115 -1.41 11.24 4.52
N THR A 116 -2.10 12.37 4.56
CA THR A 116 -3.44 12.52 3.99
C THR A 116 -3.45 13.58 2.90
N ILE A 117 -4.34 13.41 1.93
CA ILE A 117 -4.55 14.36 0.86
C ILE A 117 -6.04 14.41 0.51
N ASP A 118 -6.56 15.64 0.32
CA ASP A 118 -7.92 15.87 -0.13
C ASP A 118 -7.93 15.92 -1.67
N VAL A 119 -8.71 15.05 -2.29
CA VAL A 119 -8.84 14.93 -3.75
C VAL A 119 -10.29 14.87 -4.16
N THR A 120 -10.62 15.40 -5.33
CA THR A 120 -11.93 15.14 -5.93
C THR A 120 -12.03 13.71 -6.41
N GLY A 121 -13.25 13.15 -6.53
CA GLY A 121 -13.43 11.81 -7.10
C GLY A 121 -12.83 11.71 -8.51
N ALA A 122 -12.95 12.76 -9.31
CA ALA A 122 -12.31 12.80 -10.64
C ALA A 122 -10.78 12.69 -10.55
N GLN A 123 -10.14 13.32 -9.56
CA GLN A 123 -8.69 13.20 -9.32
C GLN A 123 -8.30 11.82 -8.79
N LEU A 124 -9.14 11.21 -7.94
CA LEU A 124 -8.93 9.84 -7.47
C LEU A 124 -8.99 8.85 -8.63
N LEU A 125 -9.99 8.97 -9.51
CA LEU A 125 -10.13 8.15 -10.70
C LEU A 125 -8.93 8.30 -11.65
N GLU A 126 -8.48 9.54 -11.89
CA GLU A 126 -7.27 9.82 -12.67
C GLU A 126 -6.03 9.15 -12.04
N ALA A 127 -5.88 9.25 -10.71
CA ALA A 127 -4.77 8.65 -9.99
C ALA A 127 -4.72 7.13 -10.15
N LEU A 128 -5.84 6.43 -9.93
CA LEU A 128 -5.91 4.97 -10.04
C LEU A 128 -5.68 4.51 -11.48
N GLU A 129 -6.21 5.23 -12.48
CA GLU A 129 -5.99 4.90 -13.88
C GLU A 129 -4.53 5.12 -14.31
N ALA A 130 -3.90 6.21 -13.89
CA ALA A 130 -2.49 6.47 -14.13
C ALA A 130 -1.58 5.44 -13.40
N ALA A 131 -1.96 5.03 -12.18
CA ALA A 131 -1.21 4.07 -11.40
C ALA A 131 -1.23 2.64 -11.97
N THR A 132 -2.15 2.35 -12.87
CA THR A 132 -2.31 1.06 -13.55
C THR A 132 -1.96 1.12 -15.04
N CYS A 133 -1.28 2.16 -15.50
CA CYS A 133 -1.06 2.45 -16.93
C CYS A 133 -0.34 1.35 -17.71
N THR A 134 0.50 0.55 -17.06
CA THR A 134 1.22 -0.56 -17.72
C THR A 134 0.63 -1.94 -17.40
N THR A 135 -0.33 -2.02 -16.47
CA THR A 135 -0.92 -3.31 -16.09
C THR A 135 -1.55 -4.02 -17.30
N PRO A 136 -1.26 -5.34 -17.52
CA PRO A 136 -0.76 -6.32 -16.55
C PRO A 136 0.75 -6.31 -16.27
N GLU A 137 1.56 -5.53 -16.95
CA GLU A 137 2.98 -5.40 -16.63
C GLU A 137 3.18 -4.71 -15.29
N ALA A 138 4.18 -5.18 -14.53
CA ALA A 138 4.45 -4.70 -13.17
C ALA A 138 4.87 -3.22 -13.14
N ILE A 139 4.17 -2.43 -12.35
CA ILE A 139 4.48 -1.00 -12.13
C ILE A 139 4.56 -0.67 -10.65
N GLY A 140 5.54 0.15 -10.26
CA GLY A 140 5.71 0.58 -8.87
C GLY A 140 4.54 1.37 -8.31
N ALA A 141 3.82 2.06 -9.17
CA ALA A 141 2.63 2.84 -8.82
C ALA A 141 1.39 2.00 -8.49
N PHE A 142 1.35 0.69 -8.86
CA PHE A 142 0.14 -0.12 -8.71
C PHE A 142 -0.48 0.05 -7.31
N PRO A 143 -1.79 0.42 -7.22
CA PRO A 143 -2.40 0.79 -5.96
C PRO A 143 -2.82 -0.45 -5.17
N GLN A 144 -2.41 -0.51 -3.91
CA GLN A 144 -2.99 -1.38 -2.90
C GLN A 144 -3.90 -0.49 -2.04
N VAL A 145 -5.16 -0.86 -1.86
CA VAL A 145 -6.19 0.05 -1.35
C VAL A 145 -6.93 -0.48 -0.12
N SER A 146 -7.50 0.42 0.66
CA SER A 146 -8.46 0.12 1.73
C SER A 146 -9.59 1.13 1.68
N GLY A 147 -10.84 0.64 1.70
CA GLY A 147 -12.03 1.48 1.59
C GLY A 147 -12.32 2.00 0.17
N ILE A 148 -11.65 1.49 -0.86
CA ILE A 148 -11.94 1.77 -2.28
C ILE A 148 -12.23 0.46 -2.99
N GLU A 149 -13.38 0.35 -3.63
CA GLU A 149 -13.68 -0.76 -4.54
C GLU A 149 -13.62 -0.28 -5.98
N PHE A 150 -12.78 -0.91 -6.78
CA PHE A 150 -12.66 -0.58 -8.19
C PHE A 150 -12.36 -1.79 -9.06
N THR A 151 -12.68 -1.70 -10.33
CA THR A 151 -12.32 -2.68 -11.33
C THR A 151 -11.37 -2.09 -12.36
N LEU A 152 -10.43 -2.91 -12.84
CA LEU A 152 -9.47 -2.55 -13.88
C LEU A 152 -9.68 -3.44 -15.11
N ASN A 153 -10.00 -2.82 -16.25
CA ASN A 153 -10.09 -3.51 -17.53
C ASN A 153 -8.73 -3.43 -18.26
N THR A 154 -7.93 -4.47 -18.13
CA THR A 154 -6.61 -4.58 -18.80
C THR A 154 -6.71 -4.80 -20.30
N GLY A 155 -7.89 -5.16 -20.83
CA GLY A 155 -8.15 -5.30 -22.27
C GLY A 155 -8.25 -3.95 -23.00
N VAL A 156 -8.41 -2.84 -22.26
CA VAL A 156 -8.40 -1.48 -22.83
C VAL A 156 -6.98 -0.89 -22.69
N PRO A 157 -6.35 -0.44 -23.76
CA PRO A 157 -5.01 0.16 -23.69
C PRO A 157 -5.05 1.51 -22.96
N TYR A 158 -4.02 1.77 -22.14
CA TYR A 158 -3.82 3.11 -21.59
C TYR A 158 -3.43 4.10 -22.70
N VAL A 159 -4.09 5.23 -22.75
CA VAL A 159 -3.79 6.29 -23.70
C VAL A 159 -3.26 7.51 -22.94
N ASN A 160 -2.02 7.92 -23.29
CA ASN A 160 -1.39 9.08 -22.70
C ASN A 160 -2.15 10.37 -23.06
N GLY A 161 -2.52 11.14 -22.05
CA GLY A 161 -3.03 12.50 -22.17
C GLY A 161 -1.93 13.54 -21.97
N THR A 162 -2.15 14.49 -21.07
CA THR A 162 -1.17 15.54 -20.75
C THR A 162 -0.05 14.99 -19.87
N GLN A 163 1.20 15.29 -20.21
CA GLN A 163 2.34 14.92 -19.37
C GLN A 163 2.32 15.71 -18.05
N TYR A 164 2.52 15.03 -16.94
CA TYR A 164 2.67 15.69 -15.64
C TYR A 164 3.95 16.53 -15.60
N ALA A 165 3.88 17.72 -15.01
CA ALA A 165 5.01 18.64 -14.94
C ALA A 165 6.21 18.02 -14.19
N ASN A 166 7.38 18.06 -14.84
CA ASN A 166 8.63 17.47 -14.32
C ASN A 166 8.55 15.96 -14.05
N SER A 167 7.75 15.24 -14.80
CA SER A 167 7.58 13.79 -14.71
C SER A 167 7.78 13.14 -16.08
N THR A 168 8.08 11.85 -16.10
CA THR A 168 8.05 11.00 -17.30
C THR A 168 6.69 10.36 -17.52
N TYR A 169 5.75 10.54 -16.60
CA TYR A 169 4.41 9.98 -16.63
C TYR A 169 3.38 10.96 -17.17
N TYR A 170 2.24 10.43 -17.58
CA TYR A 170 1.16 11.16 -18.24
C TYR A 170 -0.14 10.90 -17.50
N ALA A 171 -1.02 11.90 -17.48
CA ALA A 171 -2.41 11.70 -17.13
C ALA A 171 -3.09 10.80 -18.17
N PRO A 172 -4.15 10.03 -17.81
CA PRO A 172 -4.95 9.35 -18.81
C PRO A 172 -5.64 10.37 -19.74
N ALA A 173 -5.69 10.07 -21.03
CA ALA A 173 -6.39 10.94 -21.99
C ALA A 173 -7.90 10.95 -21.74
N ASN A 174 -8.45 9.83 -21.23
CA ASN A 174 -9.88 9.63 -20.94
C ASN A 174 -10.00 8.88 -19.60
N PRO A 175 -9.95 9.56 -18.44
CA PRO A 175 -10.13 8.92 -17.13
C PRO A 175 -11.46 8.14 -17.08
N GLY A 176 -11.42 6.93 -16.50
CA GLY A 176 -12.55 6.02 -16.45
C GLY A 176 -12.69 5.10 -17.68
N SER A 177 -11.72 5.11 -18.60
CA SER A 177 -11.73 4.18 -19.73
C SER A 177 -11.32 2.76 -19.33
N ARG A 178 -10.45 2.63 -18.34
CA ARG A 178 -9.91 1.36 -17.82
C ARG A 178 -10.34 1.07 -16.38
N VAL A 179 -10.37 2.10 -15.54
CA VAL A 179 -10.74 2.01 -14.13
C VAL A 179 -12.18 2.45 -13.94
N THR A 180 -12.92 1.66 -13.18
CA THR A 180 -14.26 2.02 -12.69
C THR A 180 -14.27 1.87 -11.18
N ILE A 181 -14.46 2.98 -10.46
CA ILE A 181 -14.62 2.97 -9.00
C ILE A 181 -16.11 2.76 -8.72
N SER A 182 -16.43 1.74 -7.91
CA SER A 182 -17.81 1.45 -7.47
C SER A 182 -18.15 2.17 -6.18
N THR A 183 -17.28 2.03 -5.17
CA THR A 183 -17.51 2.63 -3.85
C THR A 183 -16.24 3.28 -3.28
N VAL A 184 -16.45 4.27 -2.42
CA VAL A 184 -15.42 4.79 -1.50
C VAL A 184 -16.04 4.85 -0.10
N ASN A 185 -15.37 4.27 0.88
CA ASN A 185 -15.87 4.13 2.26
C ASN A 185 -17.26 3.47 2.35
N GLY A 186 -17.52 2.48 1.47
CA GLY A 186 -18.80 1.78 1.40
C GLY A 186 -19.94 2.55 0.74
N GLU A 187 -19.73 3.81 0.38
CA GLU A 187 -20.72 4.66 -0.31
C GLU A 187 -20.46 4.68 -1.82
N ALA A 188 -21.52 4.85 -2.62
CA ALA A 188 -21.40 4.92 -4.07
C ALA A 188 -20.45 6.05 -4.49
N PHE A 189 -19.53 5.75 -5.40
CA PHE A 189 -18.55 6.72 -5.87
C PHE A 189 -19.21 7.92 -6.57
N ASP A 190 -18.80 9.13 -6.17
CA ASP A 190 -19.18 10.39 -6.82
C ASP A 190 -17.92 11.13 -7.33
N PRO A 191 -17.75 11.31 -8.65
CA PRO A 191 -16.60 12.02 -9.21
C PRO A 191 -16.54 13.49 -8.80
N ALA A 192 -17.64 14.09 -8.33
CA ALA A 192 -17.70 15.49 -7.89
C ALA A 192 -17.46 15.66 -6.38
N ALA A 193 -17.56 14.59 -5.60
CA ALA A 193 -17.28 14.63 -4.17
C ALA A 193 -15.80 14.86 -3.89
N THR A 194 -15.47 15.31 -2.69
CA THR A 194 -14.09 15.37 -2.17
C THR A 194 -13.90 14.22 -1.19
N TYR A 195 -12.79 13.50 -1.35
CA TYR A 195 -12.38 12.40 -0.49
C TYR A 195 -11.05 12.71 0.16
N THR A 196 -10.93 12.44 1.45
CA THR A 196 -9.66 12.47 2.17
C THR A 196 -9.03 11.08 2.12
N ILE A 197 -7.93 10.97 1.37
CA ILE A 197 -7.22 9.71 1.15
C ILE A 197 -5.96 9.67 2.00
N ALA A 198 -5.84 8.63 2.83
CA ALA A 198 -4.59 8.30 3.51
C ALA A 198 -3.64 7.58 2.54
N THR A 199 -2.37 7.93 2.59
CA THR A 199 -1.33 7.34 1.74
C THR A 199 0.04 7.55 2.36
N ASN A 200 1.12 7.24 1.65
CA ASN A 200 2.45 7.63 2.08
C ASN A 200 2.84 9.01 1.52
N ASP A 201 3.77 9.68 2.20
CA ASP A 201 4.21 11.04 1.84
C ASP A 201 4.85 11.12 0.43
N PHE A 202 5.49 10.04 -0.06
CA PHE A 202 6.01 9.96 -1.41
C PHE A 202 4.89 10.01 -2.46
N THR A 203 3.82 9.23 -2.28
CA THR A 203 2.64 9.21 -3.15
C THR A 203 1.88 10.53 -3.07
N ALA A 204 1.65 11.06 -1.87
CA ALA A 204 0.96 12.33 -1.65
C ALA A 204 1.67 13.52 -2.34
N LYS A 205 3.00 13.48 -2.41
CA LYS A 205 3.83 14.46 -3.14
C LYS A 205 3.84 14.28 -4.66
N GLY A 206 3.13 13.27 -5.18
CA GLY A 206 3.05 12.98 -6.61
C GLY A 206 4.17 12.07 -7.12
N GLY A 207 4.69 11.20 -6.27
CA GLY A 207 5.65 10.17 -6.65
C GLY A 207 5.07 9.17 -7.65
N ASP A 208 5.92 8.47 -8.37
CA ASP A 208 5.53 7.57 -9.46
C ASP A 208 4.56 8.26 -10.45
N THR A 209 3.40 7.67 -10.70
CA THR A 209 2.37 8.19 -11.62
C THR A 209 1.34 9.11 -10.94
N TYR A 210 1.45 9.36 -9.64
CA TYR A 210 0.48 10.13 -8.87
C TYR A 210 0.62 11.66 -9.05
N GLY A 211 0.98 12.10 -10.26
CA GLY A 211 1.15 13.51 -10.57
C GLY A 211 -0.08 14.37 -10.29
N VAL A 212 -1.29 13.80 -10.39
CA VAL A 212 -2.54 14.48 -10.03
C VAL A 212 -2.61 14.85 -8.55
N PHE A 213 -2.02 14.07 -7.64
CA PHE A 213 -1.97 14.39 -6.21
C PHE A 213 -1.07 15.62 -5.96
N LYS A 214 0.03 15.73 -6.70
CA LYS A 214 0.85 16.96 -6.67
C LYS A 214 0.06 18.19 -7.14
N ILE A 215 -0.83 18.02 -8.13
CA ILE A 215 -1.69 19.09 -8.63
C ILE A 215 -2.77 19.45 -7.60
N ALA A 216 -3.39 18.46 -6.96
CA ALA A 216 -4.35 18.67 -5.88
C ALA A 216 -3.70 19.47 -4.73
N GLY A 217 -2.48 19.09 -4.34
CA GLY A 217 -1.72 19.77 -3.30
C GLY A 217 -2.35 19.60 -1.91
N GLY A 218 -1.83 20.35 -0.93
CA GLY A 218 -2.44 20.42 0.40
C GLY A 218 -2.31 19.14 1.27
N TRP A 219 -1.47 18.19 0.85
CA TRP A 219 -1.22 16.98 1.66
C TRP A 219 -0.69 17.34 3.06
N LYS A 220 -0.99 16.49 4.03
CA LYS A 220 -0.62 16.67 5.44
C LYS A 220 0.07 15.42 5.94
N ASP A 221 1.19 15.59 6.66
CA ASP A 221 1.87 14.50 7.36
C ASP A 221 1.10 14.15 8.63
N VAL A 222 0.85 12.88 8.85
CA VAL A 222 0.18 12.36 10.07
C VAL A 222 1.18 12.23 11.23
N GLY A 223 2.49 12.23 10.94
CA GLY A 223 3.55 12.18 11.93
C GLY A 223 3.90 10.78 12.43
N VAL A 224 3.44 9.74 11.73
CA VAL A 224 3.72 8.32 12.03
C VAL A 224 4.37 7.69 10.80
N SER A 225 5.42 6.90 11.00
CA SER A 225 6.06 6.17 9.90
C SER A 225 5.16 5.03 9.40
N LEU A 226 5.33 4.58 8.15
CA LEU A 226 4.56 3.45 7.62
C LEU A 226 4.85 2.17 8.39
N GLU A 227 6.09 1.94 8.77
CA GLU A 227 6.49 0.79 9.57
C GLU A 227 5.87 0.82 10.98
N ASP A 228 5.80 1.99 11.63
CA ASP A 228 5.11 2.13 12.92
C ASP A 228 3.59 1.93 12.75
N ALA A 229 3.00 2.40 11.66
CA ALA A 229 1.59 2.14 11.36
C ALA A 229 1.29 0.64 11.23
N LEU A 230 2.16 -0.15 10.55
CA LEU A 230 2.04 -1.60 10.52
C LEU A 230 2.15 -2.23 11.92
N ILE A 231 3.12 -1.77 12.73
CA ILE A 231 3.34 -2.28 14.09
C ILE A 231 2.12 -2.00 14.97
N ASN A 232 1.66 -0.75 14.97
CA ASN A 232 0.53 -0.31 15.78
C ASN A 232 -0.75 -1.06 15.39
N TYR A 233 -1.07 -1.12 14.10
CA TYR A 233 -2.22 -1.85 13.59
C TYR A 233 -2.18 -3.33 14.00
N THR A 234 -1.02 -3.98 13.82
CA THR A 234 -0.86 -5.38 14.19
C THR A 234 -1.05 -5.63 15.67
N THR A 235 -0.53 -4.75 16.53
CA THR A 235 -0.52 -4.96 17.99
C THR A 235 -1.75 -4.41 18.69
N GLU A 236 -2.34 -3.33 18.19
CA GLU A 236 -3.43 -2.61 18.87
C GLU A 236 -4.81 -2.97 18.29
N GLU A 237 -4.91 -3.16 16.95
CA GLU A 237 -6.18 -3.50 16.30
C GLU A 237 -6.35 -5.01 16.14
N LEU A 238 -5.29 -5.72 15.71
CA LEU A 238 -5.34 -7.16 15.44
C LEU A 238 -4.95 -8.03 16.65
N ASP A 239 -4.75 -7.45 17.83
CA ASP A 239 -4.34 -8.16 19.05
C ASP A 239 -3.14 -9.11 18.81
N GLY A 240 -2.21 -8.73 17.93
CA GLY A 240 -1.03 -9.52 17.60
C GLY A 240 -1.28 -10.73 16.71
N THR A 241 -2.42 -10.83 16.02
CA THR A 241 -2.71 -11.97 15.14
C THR A 241 -3.27 -11.52 13.79
N ILE A 242 -2.54 -11.77 12.72
CA ILE A 242 -2.99 -11.58 11.33
C ILE A 242 -3.67 -12.89 10.91
N THR A 243 -5.01 -12.89 10.89
CA THR A 243 -5.79 -14.12 10.73
C THR A 243 -5.99 -14.51 9.25
N ALA A 244 -6.22 -15.81 9.01
CA ALA A 244 -6.61 -16.31 7.70
C ALA A 244 -8.01 -15.85 7.28
N GLU A 245 -8.88 -15.53 8.23
CA GLU A 245 -10.22 -14.99 7.94
C GLU A 245 -10.12 -13.61 7.29
N GLN A 246 -9.20 -12.76 7.77
CA GLN A 246 -9.04 -11.38 7.27
C GLN A 246 -8.15 -11.31 6.03
N TYR A 247 -7.08 -12.11 5.97
CA TYR A 247 -6.02 -11.99 4.96
C TYR A 247 -5.67 -13.34 4.29
N GLY A 248 -6.57 -14.33 4.31
CA GLY A 248 -6.33 -15.64 3.70
C GLY A 248 -6.45 -15.63 2.19
N GLU A 249 -7.34 -14.81 1.66
CA GLU A 249 -7.52 -14.64 0.23
C GLU A 249 -6.63 -13.52 -0.31
N PRO A 250 -6.14 -13.63 -1.55
CA PRO A 250 -5.28 -12.62 -2.14
C PRO A 250 -6.02 -11.33 -2.52
N THR A 251 -7.34 -11.41 -2.65
CA THR A 251 -8.22 -10.28 -2.99
C THR A 251 -9.41 -10.26 -2.03
N ARG A 252 -9.91 -9.08 -1.76
CA ARG A 252 -11.16 -8.92 -0.99
C ARG A 252 -12.36 -9.24 -1.86
N PRO A 253 -13.43 -9.83 -1.26
CA PRO A 253 -14.66 -10.14 -1.99
C PRO A 253 -15.41 -8.88 -2.44
#